data_ee59baff95c0b1718fcc878b79662771
#
_entry.id   ee59baff95c0b1718fcc878b79662771
#
_cell.length_a   1.000
_cell.length_b   1.000
_cell.length_c   1.000
_cell.angle_alpha   90.00
_cell.angle_beta   90.00
_cell.angle_gamma   90.00
#
_symmetry.space_group_name_H-M   'P 1'
#
loop_
_entity.id
_entity.type
_entity.pdbx_description
1 polymer ?
#
loop_
_entity_poly.entity_id
_entity_poly.type
_entity_poly.pdbx_seq_one_letter_code
_entity_poly.pdbx_strand_id
1 'polypeptide(L)'
;EANENMLARAFEVSLAVRYEHPSDFDDNWSPKVGLRWEPTEGLSFRGTYTEGYRAPGLPQMNQGDITRRIDGIEDPMRAEVTGRPIDTGDTYRRTTRLGNPNLEPEESDTTLIGFVFSPSWANSEWWQGMRFGVDWWKINQTGLVGLIDEEDQLALDQALRESGEGFNPNVVRVDLTPGDQAAFDAWNAANPSDQRI
;
A
#
# COMPACT_ATOMS: atom_id res chain seq x y z
N GLU A 1 29.50 -43.27 24.76
CA GLU A 1 29.80 -43.03 23.34
C GLU A 1 28.68 -42.23 22.76
N ALA A 2 28.92 -40.92 22.55
CA ALA A 2 27.92 -40.03 21.92
C ALA A 2 27.81 -40.43 20.45
N ASN A 3 26.55 -40.59 20.02
CA ASN A 3 26.21 -41.01 18.68
C ASN A 3 26.65 -39.90 17.69
N GLU A 4 27.78 -40.06 17.04
CA GLU A 4 28.40 -39.06 16.11
C GLU A 4 27.63 -38.90 14.78
N ASN A 5 26.43 -39.41 14.68
CA ASN A 5 25.57 -39.30 13.50
C ASN A 5 24.39 -38.29 13.65
N MET A 6 24.55 -37.28 14.47
CA MET A 6 23.55 -36.23 14.50
C MET A 6 23.75 -35.28 13.31
N LEU A 7 22.88 -35.37 12.32
CA LEU A 7 22.81 -34.52 11.13
C LEU A 7 22.56 -33.03 11.46
N ALA A 8 22.48 -32.66 12.71
CA ALA A 8 22.26 -31.31 13.16
C ALA A 8 22.76 -31.11 14.60
N ARG A 9 23.43 -30.02 14.86
CA ARG A 9 23.80 -29.55 16.19
C ARG A 9 22.59 -28.98 16.94
N ALA A 10 21.76 -28.25 16.22
CA ALA A 10 20.48 -27.76 16.72
C ALA A 10 19.43 -27.73 15.60
N PHE A 11 18.23 -28.10 15.97
CA PHE A 11 17.07 -28.01 15.10
C PHE A 11 15.88 -27.52 15.94
N GLU A 12 15.29 -26.41 15.52
CA GLU A 12 14.20 -25.75 16.23
C GLU A 12 13.06 -25.47 15.25
N VAL A 13 11.85 -25.83 15.67
CA VAL A 13 10.62 -25.49 14.97
C VAL A 13 9.77 -24.64 15.91
N SER A 14 9.34 -23.50 15.45
CA SER A 14 8.39 -22.63 16.16
C SER A 14 7.07 -22.57 15.41
N LEU A 15 5.98 -22.82 16.12
CA LEU A 15 4.63 -22.74 15.58
C LEU A 15 3.84 -21.78 16.44
N ALA A 16 3.12 -20.88 15.79
CA ALA A 16 2.18 -19.99 16.45
C ALA A 16 0.96 -19.77 15.57
N VAL A 17 -0.16 -19.46 16.18
CA VAL A 17 -1.37 -19.06 15.48
C VAL A 17 -2.03 -17.94 16.26
N ARG A 18 -2.48 -16.92 15.54
CA ARG A 18 -3.28 -15.84 16.10
C ARG A 18 -4.70 -16.01 15.57
N TYR A 19 -5.65 -15.97 16.49
CA TYR A 19 -7.07 -15.93 16.18
C TYR A 19 -7.62 -14.53 16.46
N GLU A 20 -8.38 -13.99 15.53
CA GLU A 20 -9.05 -12.70 15.67
C GLU A 20 -10.53 -12.86 15.30
N HIS A 21 -11.39 -12.24 16.10
CA HIS A 21 -12.83 -12.21 15.90
C HIS A 21 -13.31 -10.75 15.89
N PRO A 22 -13.15 -10.03 14.76
CA PRO A 22 -13.66 -8.67 14.61
C PRO A 22 -15.20 -8.69 14.63
N SER A 23 -15.83 -7.62 15.12
CA SER A 23 -17.30 -7.51 15.15
C SER A 23 -17.93 -7.40 13.78
N ASP A 24 -17.19 -6.90 12.79
CA ASP A 24 -17.69 -6.48 11.49
C ASP A 24 -17.14 -7.33 10.33
N PHE A 25 -16.29 -8.30 10.62
CA PHE A 25 -15.66 -9.18 9.64
C PHE A 25 -15.67 -10.63 10.12
N ASP A 26 -15.41 -11.54 9.20
CA ASP A 26 -15.28 -12.95 9.51
C ASP A 26 -14.07 -13.23 10.40
N ASP A 27 -14.14 -14.37 11.09
CA ASP A 27 -13.06 -14.87 11.92
C ASP A 27 -11.79 -15.10 11.10
N ASN A 28 -10.67 -14.67 11.63
CA ASN A 28 -9.39 -14.86 10.96
C ASN A 28 -8.39 -15.64 11.81
N TRP A 29 -7.65 -16.53 11.14
CA TRP A 29 -6.56 -17.30 11.71
C TRP A 29 -5.27 -16.95 10.96
N SER A 30 -4.29 -16.42 11.67
CA SER A 30 -3.00 -16.01 11.13
C SER A 30 -1.91 -16.96 11.65
N PRO A 31 -1.52 -17.98 10.90
CA PRO A 31 -0.48 -18.92 11.27
C PRO A 31 0.92 -18.31 11.11
N LYS A 32 1.84 -18.80 11.93
CA LYS A 32 3.27 -18.54 11.81
C LYS A 32 4.05 -19.83 12.01
N VAL A 33 4.94 -20.10 11.09
CA VAL A 33 5.87 -21.25 11.14
C VAL A 33 7.28 -20.70 11.05
N GLY A 34 8.14 -21.11 11.97
CA GLY A 34 9.56 -20.79 11.97
C GLY A 34 10.41 -22.07 12.05
N LEU A 35 11.51 -22.08 11.33
CA LEU A 35 12.51 -23.14 11.30
C LEU A 35 13.88 -22.55 11.53
N ARG A 36 14.66 -23.16 12.41
CA ARG A 36 16.09 -22.90 12.57
C ARG A 36 16.84 -24.21 12.56
N TRP A 37 17.85 -24.31 11.72
CA TRP A 37 18.68 -25.49 11.59
C TRP A 37 20.15 -25.10 11.64
N GLU A 38 20.86 -25.73 12.56
CA GLU A 38 22.31 -25.59 12.77
C GLU A 38 22.98 -26.93 12.48
N PRO A 39 23.39 -27.18 11.21
CA PRO A 39 24.04 -28.46 10.87
C PRO A 39 25.41 -28.61 11.54
N THR A 40 26.14 -27.50 11.67
CA THR A 40 27.49 -27.49 12.28
C THR A 40 27.72 -26.17 13.01
N GLU A 41 28.75 -26.12 13.83
CA GLU A 41 29.17 -24.89 14.51
C GLU A 41 29.45 -23.77 13.50
N GLY A 42 28.92 -22.61 13.77
CA GLY A 42 29.09 -21.43 12.94
C GLY A 42 28.25 -21.37 11.66
N LEU A 43 27.43 -22.36 11.37
CA LEU A 43 26.51 -22.32 10.24
C LEU A 43 25.06 -22.53 10.71
N SER A 44 24.21 -21.56 10.45
CA SER A 44 22.80 -21.61 10.82
C SER A 44 21.93 -21.18 9.65
N PHE A 45 20.90 -21.95 9.37
CA PHE A 45 19.83 -21.62 8.42
C PHE A 45 18.57 -21.26 9.19
N ARG A 46 17.79 -20.32 8.64
CA ARG A 46 16.49 -19.93 9.18
C ARG A 46 15.47 -19.76 8.08
N GLY A 47 14.26 -20.15 8.37
CA GLY A 47 13.11 -19.92 7.52
C GLY A 47 11.91 -19.52 8.36
N THR A 48 11.09 -18.59 7.87
CA THR A 48 9.86 -18.20 8.53
C THR A 48 8.79 -17.93 7.48
N TYR A 49 7.60 -18.47 7.73
CA TYR A 49 6.39 -18.11 7.01
C TYR A 49 5.39 -17.54 8.03
N THR A 50 4.75 -16.44 7.67
CA THR A 50 3.79 -15.75 8.55
C THR A 50 2.68 -15.17 7.70
N GLU A 51 1.44 -15.43 8.09
CA GLU A 51 0.27 -14.72 7.59
C GLU A 51 -0.11 -13.58 8.52
N GLY A 52 -0.48 -12.45 7.93
CA GLY A 52 -0.93 -11.27 8.64
C GLY A 52 -2.31 -10.85 8.17
N TYR A 53 -3.10 -10.33 9.08
CA TYR A 53 -4.45 -9.85 8.87
C TYR A 53 -4.64 -8.53 9.59
N ARG A 54 -5.36 -7.60 8.96
CA ARG A 54 -5.73 -6.32 9.55
C ARG A 54 -7.10 -5.91 9.08
N ALA A 55 -8.07 -5.91 10.00
CA ALA A 55 -9.38 -5.33 9.75
C ALA A 55 -9.28 -3.81 9.57
N PRO A 56 -10.04 -3.20 8.63
CA PRO A 56 -10.17 -1.77 8.53
C PRO A 56 -10.66 -1.16 9.84
N GLY A 57 -10.12 0.00 10.18
CA GLY A 57 -10.57 0.70 11.39
C GLY A 57 -11.96 1.31 11.22
N LEU A 58 -12.72 1.39 12.31
CA LEU A 58 -14.06 2.01 12.31
C LEU A 58 -14.09 3.41 11.63
N PRO A 59 -13.11 4.30 11.83
CA PRO A 59 -13.08 5.56 11.11
C PRO A 59 -12.92 5.40 9.59
N GLN A 60 -12.23 4.37 9.11
CA GLN A 60 -12.06 4.12 7.67
C GLN A 60 -13.38 3.67 7.03
N MET A 61 -14.20 2.95 7.78
CA MET A 61 -15.48 2.42 7.30
C MET A 61 -16.64 3.39 7.50
N ASN A 62 -16.72 4.02 8.68
CA ASN A 62 -17.90 4.76 9.14
C ASN A 62 -17.58 6.23 9.48
N GLN A 63 -16.52 6.79 8.90
CA GLN A 63 -16.23 8.18 9.13
C GLN A 63 -17.35 9.03 8.54
N GLY A 64 -17.97 9.88 9.35
CA GLY A 64 -18.84 10.93 8.86
C GLY A 64 -18.09 11.90 7.94
N ASP A 65 -18.81 12.61 7.10
CA ASP A 65 -18.26 13.53 6.10
C ASP A 65 -17.32 14.56 6.75
N ILE A 66 -16.03 14.44 6.49
CA ILE A 66 -15.08 15.46 6.88
C ILE A 66 -14.77 16.33 5.65
N THR A 67 -15.35 17.52 5.64
CA THR A 67 -15.07 18.52 4.62
C THR A 67 -13.95 19.44 5.07
N ARG A 68 -12.95 19.61 4.22
CA ARG A 68 -11.86 20.56 4.40
C ARG A 68 -11.71 21.47 3.17
N ARG A 69 -11.09 22.61 3.35
CA ARG A 69 -10.63 23.46 2.27
C ARG A 69 -9.17 23.21 2.03
N ILE A 70 -8.81 23.07 0.77
CA ILE A 70 -7.44 22.91 0.31
C ILE A 70 -7.15 23.97 -0.76
N ASP A 71 -5.94 24.43 -0.82
CA ASP A 71 -5.42 25.36 -1.82
C ASP A 71 -4.30 24.68 -2.63
N GLY A 72 -3.90 25.31 -3.72
CA GLY A 72 -2.75 24.87 -4.51
C GLY A 72 -2.96 23.61 -5.35
N ILE A 73 -4.18 23.07 -5.43
CA ILE A 73 -4.45 21.92 -6.29
C ILE A 73 -4.81 22.38 -7.69
N GLU A 74 -4.05 21.90 -8.67
CA GLU A 74 -4.28 22.09 -10.09
C GLU A 74 -5.32 21.13 -10.63
N ASP A 75 -6.35 21.67 -11.27
CA ASP A 75 -7.21 20.87 -12.15
C ASP A 75 -6.64 20.96 -13.57
N PRO A 76 -5.93 19.90 -14.04
CA PRO A 76 -5.27 19.93 -15.33
C PRO A 76 -6.24 20.16 -16.49
N MET A 77 -7.45 19.62 -16.39
CA MET A 77 -8.48 19.80 -17.38
C MET A 77 -8.97 21.25 -17.46
N ARG A 78 -9.16 21.89 -16.31
CA ARG A 78 -9.55 23.29 -16.27
C ARG A 78 -8.43 24.19 -16.81
N ALA A 79 -7.19 23.88 -16.47
CA ALA A 79 -6.02 24.61 -16.99
C ALA A 79 -5.93 24.51 -18.51
N GLU A 80 -6.13 23.32 -19.07
CA GLU A 80 -6.10 23.09 -20.53
C GLU A 80 -7.21 23.84 -21.25
N VAL A 81 -8.46 23.71 -20.80
CA VAL A 81 -9.61 24.34 -21.45
C VAL A 81 -9.57 25.86 -21.36
N THR A 82 -9.19 26.42 -20.21
CA THR A 82 -9.19 27.87 -19.98
C THR A 82 -7.91 28.56 -20.42
N GLY A 83 -6.84 27.79 -20.67
CA GLY A 83 -5.50 28.32 -20.96
C GLY A 83 -4.87 29.06 -19.77
N ARG A 84 -5.44 28.89 -18.57
CA ARG A 84 -4.95 29.54 -17.36
C ARG A 84 -4.34 28.48 -16.44
N PRO A 85 -3.09 28.67 -16.00
CA PRO A 85 -2.56 27.85 -14.92
C PRO A 85 -3.41 28.08 -13.67
N ILE A 86 -3.26 27.26 -12.68
CA ILE A 86 -3.95 27.39 -11.40
C ILE A 86 -3.91 28.80 -10.93
N ASP A 87 -5.05 29.23 -10.47
CA ASP A 87 -5.13 30.43 -9.66
C ASP A 87 -4.53 30.11 -8.29
N THR A 88 -3.29 30.47 -8.12
CA THR A 88 -2.52 30.27 -6.89
C THR A 88 -2.94 31.24 -5.77
N GLY A 89 -3.94 32.09 -6.01
CA GLY A 89 -4.25 33.17 -5.08
C GLY A 89 -5.25 32.81 -4.00
N ASP A 90 -6.50 32.68 -4.31
CA ASP A 90 -7.56 32.63 -3.29
C ASP A 90 -8.62 31.54 -3.51
N THR A 91 -8.38 30.63 -4.42
CA THR A 91 -9.38 29.63 -4.79
C THR A 91 -9.20 28.35 -3.99
N TYR A 92 -9.90 28.27 -2.87
CA TYR A 92 -9.98 27.02 -2.11
C TYR A 92 -10.82 25.99 -2.84
N ARG A 93 -10.36 24.77 -2.82
CA ARG A 93 -11.14 23.60 -3.25
C ARG A 93 -11.74 22.92 -2.03
N ARG A 94 -12.94 22.41 -2.18
CA ARG A 94 -13.60 21.63 -1.14
C ARG A 94 -13.26 20.16 -1.38
N THR A 95 -12.69 19.52 -0.36
CA THR A 95 -12.49 18.08 -0.32
C THR A 95 -13.36 17.50 0.77
N THR A 96 -14.08 16.44 0.47
CA THR A 96 -14.84 15.67 1.45
C THR A 96 -14.30 14.26 1.50
N ARG A 97 -13.87 13.85 2.67
CA ARG A 97 -13.46 12.46 2.94
C ARG A 97 -14.62 11.72 3.56
N LEU A 98 -14.91 10.57 2.98
CA LEU A 98 -15.98 9.67 3.39
C LEU A 98 -15.38 8.37 3.91
N GLY A 99 -16.05 7.72 4.86
CA GLY A 99 -15.79 6.32 5.16
C GLY A 99 -16.31 5.43 4.04
N ASN A 100 -15.68 4.28 3.85
CA ASN A 100 -16.16 3.27 2.91
C ASN A 100 -16.57 2.01 3.67
N PRO A 101 -17.87 1.73 3.83
CA PRO A 101 -18.36 0.56 4.56
C PRO A 101 -18.08 -0.77 3.84
N ASN A 102 -17.66 -0.73 2.57
CA ASN A 102 -17.35 -1.91 1.76
C ASN A 102 -15.85 -2.24 1.73
N LEU A 103 -15.06 -1.67 2.64
CA LEU A 103 -13.65 -2.04 2.75
C LEU A 103 -13.51 -3.49 3.19
N GLU A 104 -12.61 -4.20 2.54
CA GLU A 104 -12.19 -5.54 2.91
C GLU A 104 -10.95 -5.49 3.81
N PRO A 105 -10.70 -6.52 4.61
CA PRO A 105 -9.49 -6.60 5.41
C PRO A 105 -8.22 -6.64 4.56
N GLU A 106 -7.15 -6.09 5.10
CA GLU A 106 -5.81 -6.23 4.53
C GLU A 106 -5.23 -7.58 4.95
N GLU A 107 -4.73 -8.33 3.99
CA GLU A 107 -4.06 -9.59 4.22
C GLU A 107 -2.61 -9.53 3.74
N SER A 108 -1.74 -10.27 4.39
CA SER A 108 -0.35 -10.37 3.96
C SER A 108 0.22 -11.76 4.22
N ASP A 109 1.08 -12.22 3.32
CA ASP A 109 1.94 -13.35 3.53
C ASP A 109 3.41 -12.93 3.44
N THR A 110 4.17 -13.36 4.41
CA THR A 110 5.59 -13.06 4.50
C THR A 110 6.40 -14.33 4.56
N THR A 111 7.34 -14.48 3.66
CA THR A 111 8.33 -15.54 3.65
C THR A 111 9.71 -14.93 3.88
N LEU A 112 10.48 -15.51 4.81
CA LEU A 112 11.86 -15.16 5.06
C LEU A 112 12.71 -16.43 5.02
N ILE A 113 13.82 -16.39 4.30
CA ILE A 113 14.84 -17.46 4.29
C ILE A 113 16.20 -16.77 4.46
N GLY A 114 16.99 -17.30 5.35
CA GLY A 114 18.32 -16.74 5.58
C GLY A 114 19.31 -17.74 6.10
N PHE A 115 20.57 -17.39 6.00
CA PHE A 115 21.65 -18.15 6.65
C PHE A 115 22.64 -17.21 7.34
N VAL A 116 23.28 -17.73 8.36
CA VAL A 116 24.37 -17.07 9.05
C VAL A 116 25.57 -18.01 9.07
N PHE A 117 26.71 -17.48 8.67
CA PHE A 117 27.98 -18.17 8.69
C PHE A 117 28.99 -17.42 9.59
N SER A 118 29.46 -18.08 10.62
CA SER A 118 30.47 -17.57 11.57
C SER A 118 31.53 -18.62 11.74
N PRO A 119 32.65 -18.57 11.00
CA PRO A 119 33.68 -19.60 11.00
C PRO A 119 34.50 -19.59 12.28
N SER A 120 33.90 -19.88 13.43
CA SER A 120 34.52 -19.93 14.75
C SER A 120 35.58 -21.03 14.87
N TRP A 121 35.52 -22.04 13.99
CA TRP A 121 36.47 -23.17 13.90
C TRP A 121 37.72 -22.83 13.09
N ALA A 122 37.76 -21.71 12.39
CA ALA A 122 38.93 -21.29 11.63
C ALA A 122 39.95 -20.62 12.57
N ASN A 123 41.05 -21.31 12.87
CA ASN A 123 42.11 -20.85 13.75
C ASN A 123 42.97 -19.71 13.17
N SER A 124 42.50 -18.98 12.20
CA SER A 124 43.19 -17.87 11.58
C SER A 124 42.73 -16.55 12.19
N GLU A 125 43.63 -15.67 12.55
CA GLU A 125 43.33 -14.32 13.06
C GLU A 125 42.39 -13.52 12.14
N TRP A 126 42.42 -13.80 10.83
CA TRP A 126 41.57 -13.15 9.84
C TRP A 126 40.08 -13.52 9.93
N TRP A 127 39.79 -14.72 10.45
CA TRP A 127 38.41 -15.23 10.53
C TRP A 127 37.78 -15.08 11.92
N GLN A 128 38.61 -14.77 12.92
CA GLN A 128 38.12 -14.59 14.28
C GLN A 128 37.19 -13.40 14.37
N GLY A 129 35.98 -13.65 14.84
CA GLY A 129 34.94 -12.62 14.99
C GLY A 129 34.22 -12.23 13.72
N MET A 130 34.55 -12.80 12.57
CA MET A 130 33.76 -12.57 11.35
C MET A 130 32.42 -13.28 11.41
N ARG A 131 31.38 -12.59 10.91
CA ARG A 131 30.03 -13.12 10.76
C ARG A 131 29.43 -12.63 9.46
N PHE A 132 28.98 -13.55 8.62
CA PHE A 132 28.29 -13.28 7.38
C PHE A 132 26.84 -13.71 7.53
N GLY A 133 25.90 -12.85 7.12
CA GLY A 133 24.49 -13.17 7.09
C GLY A 133 23.87 -12.69 5.79
N VAL A 134 23.02 -13.53 5.22
CA VAL A 134 22.20 -13.18 4.06
C VAL A 134 20.77 -13.58 4.38
N ASP A 135 19.87 -12.66 4.19
CA ASP A 135 18.43 -12.87 4.31
C ASP A 135 17.75 -12.48 3.00
N TRP A 136 16.90 -13.35 2.54
CA TRP A 136 15.94 -13.08 1.48
C TRP A 136 14.54 -13.07 2.09
N TRP A 137 13.74 -12.09 1.70
CA TRP A 137 12.38 -11.98 2.16
C TRP A 137 11.44 -11.56 1.02
N LYS A 138 10.20 -12.01 1.11
CA LYS A 138 9.12 -11.65 0.22
C LYS A 138 7.87 -11.36 1.04
N ILE A 139 7.25 -10.23 0.78
CA ILE A 139 5.97 -9.84 1.36
C ILE A 139 4.99 -9.62 0.22
N ASN A 140 3.87 -10.33 0.25
CA ASN A 140 2.72 -10.05 -0.59
C ASN A 140 1.64 -9.44 0.30
N GLN A 141 1.01 -8.40 -0.18
CA GLN A 141 -0.10 -7.74 0.52
C GLN A 141 -1.26 -7.56 -0.45
N THR A 142 -2.47 -7.81 0.04
CA THR A 142 -3.73 -7.63 -0.69
C THR A 142 -4.70 -6.82 0.14
N GLY A 143 -5.69 -6.22 -0.50
CA GLY A 143 -6.70 -5.43 0.19
C GLY A 143 -6.19 -4.14 0.83
N LEU A 144 -5.06 -3.59 0.37
CA LEU A 144 -4.47 -2.38 0.97
C LEU A 144 -5.48 -1.23 1.00
N VAL A 145 -5.73 -0.71 2.20
CA VAL A 145 -6.62 0.43 2.42
C VAL A 145 -5.81 1.71 2.42
N GLY A 146 -5.98 2.50 1.37
CA GLY A 146 -5.33 3.81 1.22
C GLY A 146 -6.35 4.91 0.94
N LEU A 147 -5.94 6.15 1.17
CA LEU A 147 -6.64 7.32 0.64
C LEU A 147 -6.02 7.65 -0.71
N ILE A 148 -6.84 7.78 -1.73
CA ILE A 148 -6.45 8.43 -2.97
C ILE A 148 -6.48 9.94 -2.67
N ASP A 149 -5.37 10.61 -2.91
CA ASP A 149 -5.31 12.05 -2.68
C ASP A 149 -6.08 12.84 -3.76
N GLU A 150 -6.20 14.12 -3.57
CA GLU A 150 -7.02 14.98 -4.39
C GLU A 150 -6.44 15.17 -5.80
N GLU A 151 -5.12 15.16 -5.94
CA GLU A 151 -4.43 15.27 -7.24
C GLU A 151 -4.61 13.99 -8.04
N ASP A 152 -4.47 12.83 -7.41
CA ASP A 152 -4.71 11.54 -8.04
C ASP A 152 -6.17 11.37 -8.48
N GLN A 153 -7.13 11.90 -7.72
CA GLN A 153 -8.55 11.91 -8.13
C GLN A 153 -8.76 12.72 -9.41
N LEU A 154 -8.12 13.87 -9.53
CA LEU A 154 -8.18 14.70 -10.73
C LEU A 154 -7.49 14.04 -11.92
N ALA A 155 -6.33 13.44 -11.69
CA ALA A 155 -5.61 12.70 -12.73
C ALA A 155 -6.40 11.49 -13.24
N LEU A 156 -7.08 10.78 -12.36
CA LEU A 156 -7.98 9.68 -12.72
C LEU A 156 -9.16 10.20 -13.56
N ASP A 157 -9.79 11.32 -13.17
CA ASP A 157 -10.88 11.92 -13.95
C ASP A 157 -10.43 12.29 -15.37
N GLN A 158 -9.25 12.89 -15.50
CA GLN A 158 -8.68 13.21 -16.79
C GLN A 158 -8.44 11.94 -17.63
N ALA A 159 -7.80 10.92 -17.06
CA ALA A 159 -7.50 9.67 -17.77
C ALA A 159 -8.78 8.95 -18.26
N LEU A 160 -9.85 8.90 -17.42
CA LEU A 160 -11.12 8.30 -17.79
C LEU A 160 -11.80 9.04 -18.95
N ARG A 161 -11.71 10.36 -18.97
CA ARG A 161 -12.27 11.18 -20.07
C ARG A 161 -11.49 11.03 -21.36
N GLU A 162 -10.15 11.03 -21.27
CA GLU A 162 -9.28 10.85 -22.44
C GLU A 162 -9.43 9.46 -23.09
N SER A 163 -9.67 8.41 -22.26
CA SER A 163 -9.94 7.05 -22.76
C SER A 163 -11.38 6.86 -23.28
N GLY A 164 -12.28 7.81 -23.03
CA GLY A 164 -13.70 7.68 -23.37
C GLY A 164 -14.49 6.75 -22.44
N GLU A 165 -13.92 6.37 -21.31
CA GLU A 165 -14.56 5.50 -20.29
C GLU A 165 -15.52 6.26 -19.34
N GLY A 166 -15.59 7.58 -19.47
CA GLY A 166 -16.51 8.42 -18.69
C GLY A 166 -15.79 9.47 -17.84
N PHE A 167 -16.18 9.59 -16.60
CA PHE A 167 -15.60 10.56 -15.65
C PHE A 167 -15.53 9.98 -14.24
N ASN A 168 -14.69 10.57 -13.40
CA ASN A 168 -14.59 10.19 -12.00
C ASN A 168 -15.75 10.83 -11.20
N PRO A 169 -16.69 10.06 -10.65
CA PRO A 169 -17.84 10.60 -9.90
C PRO A 169 -17.44 11.34 -8.61
N ASN A 170 -16.20 11.16 -8.14
CA ASN A 170 -15.67 11.84 -6.97
C ASN A 170 -15.16 13.26 -7.30
N VAL A 171 -15.11 13.63 -8.58
CA VAL A 171 -14.66 14.95 -9.03
C VAL A 171 -15.85 15.76 -9.52
N VAL A 172 -16.24 16.76 -8.75
CA VAL A 172 -17.32 17.68 -9.11
C VAL A 172 -16.75 19.07 -9.30
N ARG A 173 -16.84 19.59 -10.52
CA ARG A 173 -16.42 20.95 -10.86
C ARG A 173 -17.55 21.91 -10.64
N VAL A 174 -17.49 22.66 -9.56
CA VAL A 174 -18.42 23.70 -9.19
C VAL A 174 -17.70 25.06 -9.18
N ASP A 175 -18.45 26.14 -9.07
CA ASP A 175 -17.92 27.50 -8.92
C ASP A 175 -17.08 27.96 -10.12
N LEU A 176 -17.47 27.56 -11.33
CA LEU A 176 -16.89 28.10 -12.55
C LEU A 176 -17.20 29.59 -12.66
N THR A 177 -16.19 30.41 -12.96
CA THR A 177 -16.42 31.80 -13.33
C THR A 177 -17.17 31.86 -14.68
N PRO A 178 -17.88 32.95 -14.99
CA PRO A 178 -18.53 33.09 -16.31
C PRO A 178 -17.57 32.92 -17.50
N GLY A 179 -16.31 33.32 -17.31
CA GLY A 179 -15.27 33.11 -18.34
C GLY A 179 -14.85 31.65 -18.48
N ASP A 180 -14.79 30.90 -17.38
CA ASP A 180 -14.49 29.47 -17.43
C ASP A 180 -15.64 28.71 -18.08
N GLN A 181 -16.88 29.01 -17.72
CA GLN A 181 -18.06 28.41 -18.35
C GLN A 181 -18.04 28.63 -19.88
N ALA A 182 -17.78 29.86 -20.34
CA ALA A 182 -17.71 30.13 -21.76
C ALA A 182 -16.56 29.38 -22.46
N ALA A 183 -15.43 29.16 -21.77
CA ALA A 183 -14.33 28.37 -22.31
C ALA A 183 -14.70 26.89 -22.45
N PHE A 184 -15.36 26.31 -21.45
CA PHE A 184 -15.86 24.93 -21.50
C PHE A 184 -16.93 24.74 -22.57
N ASP A 185 -17.87 25.68 -22.71
CA ASP A 185 -18.89 25.65 -23.75
C ASP A 185 -18.26 25.69 -25.15
N ALA A 186 -17.25 26.53 -25.34
CA ALA A 186 -16.51 26.62 -26.59
C ALA A 186 -15.71 25.32 -26.89
N TRP A 187 -15.06 24.75 -25.85
CA TRP A 187 -14.36 23.48 -26.00
C TRP A 187 -15.31 22.35 -26.40
N ASN A 188 -16.42 22.21 -25.69
CA ASN A 188 -17.42 21.15 -25.93
C ASN A 188 -18.04 21.26 -27.32
N ALA A 189 -18.26 22.49 -27.80
CA ALA A 189 -18.74 22.73 -29.17
C ALA A 189 -17.71 22.33 -30.22
N ALA A 190 -16.42 22.52 -29.95
CA ALA A 190 -15.32 22.16 -30.85
C ALA A 190 -14.96 20.67 -30.78
N ASN A 191 -15.23 20.01 -29.64
CA ASN A 191 -14.85 18.61 -29.37
C ASN A 191 -16.06 17.78 -28.91
N PRO A 192 -17.01 17.45 -29.81
CA PRO A 192 -18.24 16.73 -29.41
C PRO A 192 -18.02 15.35 -28.82
N SER A 193 -16.88 14.72 -29.13
CA SER A 193 -16.48 13.41 -28.61
C SER A 193 -15.68 13.47 -27.31
N ASP A 194 -15.23 14.66 -26.89
CA ASP A 194 -14.44 14.91 -25.67
C ASP A 194 -15.09 16.07 -24.90
N GLN A 195 -16.31 15.85 -24.45
CA GLN A 195 -17.03 16.84 -23.63
C GLN A 195 -16.47 16.89 -22.21
N ARG A 196 -16.16 18.09 -21.76
CA ARG A 196 -15.54 18.35 -20.47
C ARG A 196 -16.47 19.23 -19.62
N ILE A 197 -16.72 18.78 -18.42
CA ILE A 197 -17.19 19.42 -17.17
C ILE A 197 -17.53 18.37 -16.18
#